data_a3ccae7658054ebacd8b616184c16618
#
_entry.id   a3ccae7658054ebacd8b616184c16618
#
_cell.length_a   1.000
_cell.length_b   1.000
_cell.length_c   1.000
_cell.angle_alpha   90.00
_cell.angle_beta   90.00
_cell.angle_gamma   90.00
#
_symmetry.space_group_name_H-M   'P 1'
#
loop_
_entity.id
_entity.type
_entity.pdbx_description
1 polymer ?
#
loop_
_entity_poly.entity_id
_entity_poly.type
_entity_poly.pdbx_seq_one_letter_code
_entity_poly.pdbx_strand_id
1 'polypeptide(L)'
;PIEQIFVSSVPSDLSFVFKIQDMLRNRTELFYKKRVPQTPLDFIGVKRVAKEIEMKDCLISLPYESINPFLNLLRQSAVDPQVVSIKMTLYRLAKNSKVVEALVEAAENGKQVDVLVELKARFDEENNIGWSRRLEDAGCHVIYGIDNLKVHSKLCLITRKSKKGIEYITQIGTGNYNEKTARLYTDLQIITSNSEIGMEANQVFSALSFGEVVEETNHLMVAPKCLQNKVLALIDDEIEKARTGREAYIGLKLNSLTDKKIIDKLIEASNAGVKIDMVIRGICCLQSGIPGYTDNIRIISIVGR
;
A
#
# COMPACT_ATOMS: atom_id res chain seq x y z
N PRO A 1 16.79 16.54 27.99
CA PRO A 1 17.81 17.22 28.77
C PRO A 1 19.21 16.90 28.24
N ILE A 2 20.12 17.87 28.18
CA ILE A 2 21.49 17.70 27.65
C ILE A 2 22.25 16.60 28.41
N GLU A 3 21.93 16.38 29.66
CA GLU A 3 22.50 15.35 30.54
C GLU A 3 22.19 13.90 30.09
N GLN A 4 21.26 13.74 29.16
CA GLN A 4 20.91 12.43 28.57
C GLN A 4 21.53 12.20 27.19
N ILE A 5 22.40 13.09 26.72
CA ILE A 5 23.10 12.97 25.45
C ILE A 5 24.49 12.41 25.71
N PHE A 6 24.73 11.21 25.17
CA PHE A 6 26.04 10.57 25.18
C PHE A 6 26.71 10.77 23.82
N VAL A 7 27.90 11.39 23.85
CA VAL A 7 28.73 11.54 22.65
C VAL A 7 29.63 10.32 22.52
N SER A 8 29.50 9.60 21.40
CA SER A 8 30.34 8.45 21.05
C SER A 8 31.33 8.84 19.96
N SER A 9 32.59 8.47 20.12
CA SER A 9 33.63 8.63 19.11
C SER A 9 33.68 7.50 18.08
N VAL A 10 32.83 6.49 18.25
CA VAL A 10 32.72 5.32 17.36
C VAL A 10 31.29 5.17 16.85
N PRO A 11 31.07 4.56 15.65
CA PRO A 11 29.74 4.24 15.17
C PRO A 11 28.99 3.37 16.19
N SER A 12 27.75 3.74 16.49
CA SER A 12 26.90 3.02 17.45
C SER A 12 26.00 2.04 16.72
N ASP A 13 26.11 0.75 17.06
CA ASP A 13 25.13 -0.27 16.67
C ASP A 13 24.20 -0.55 17.85
N LEU A 14 22.93 -0.17 17.69
CA LEU A 14 21.89 -0.38 18.70
C LEU A 14 21.10 -1.67 18.51
N SER A 15 21.50 -2.54 17.58
CA SER A 15 20.79 -3.80 17.30
C SER A 15 20.77 -4.76 18.51
N PHE A 16 21.74 -4.64 19.44
CA PHE A 16 21.76 -5.41 20.68
C PHE A 16 20.51 -5.19 21.55
N VAL A 17 19.80 -4.07 21.39
CA VAL A 17 18.55 -3.77 22.12
C VAL A 17 17.49 -4.83 21.85
N PHE A 18 17.44 -5.40 20.64
CA PHE A 18 16.52 -6.49 20.33
C PHE A 18 16.83 -7.75 21.15
N LYS A 19 18.10 -8.04 21.45
CA LYS A 19 18.49 -9.15 22.33
C LYS A 19 18.03 -8.90 23.77
N ILE A 20 18.19 -7.66 24.26
CA ILE A 20 17.69 -7.25 25.58
C ILE A 20 16.17 -7.42 25.63
N GLN A 21 15.46 -6.95 24.61
CA GLN A 21 14.02 -7.13 24.48
C GLN A 21 13.60 -8.60 24.58
N ASP A 22 14.32 -9.47 23.88
CA ASP A 22 14.08 -10.92 23.91
C ASP A 22 14.31 -11.53 25.30
N MET A 23 15.35 -11.12 26.01
CA MET A 23 15.64 -11.55 27.39
C MET A 23 14.56 -11.11 28.39
N LEU A 24 13.95 -9.97 28.13
CA LEU A 24 12.90 -9.37 29.00
C LEU A 24 11.48 -9.79 28.63
N ARG A 25 11.27 -10.73 27.72
CA ARG A 25 9.94 -11.14 27.23
C ARG A 25 8.94 -11.50 28.34
N ASN A 26 9.41 -12.01 29.46
CA ASN A 26 8.56 -12.38 30.58
C ASN A 26 8.16 -11.17 31.47
N ARG A 27 8.76 -10.01 31.24
CA ARG A 27 8.46 -8.76 31.96
C ARG A 27 7.39 -8.00 31.20
N THR A 28 6.14 -8.49 31.25
CA THR A 28 5.02 -7.98 30.43
C THR A 28 4.71 -6.50 30.70
N GLU A 29 5.04 -5.99 31.87
CA GLU A 29 4.89 -4.58 32.25
C GLU A 29 5.80 -3.63 31.47
N LEU A 30 6.87 -4.13 30.85
CA LEU A 30 7.78 -3.36 30.00
C LEU A 30 7.33 -3.26 28.54
N PHE A 31 6.25 -3.94 28.18
CA PHE A 31 5.77 -4.02 26.82
C PHE A 31 4.38 -3.43 26.68
N TYR A 32 4.12 -2.82 25.54
CA TYR A 32 2.75 -2.45 25.18
C TYR A 32 1.87 -3.70 25.09
N LYS A 33 0.59 -3.56 25.49
CA LYS A 33 -0.40 -4.61 25.26
C LYS A 33 -0.44 -4.99 23.78
N LYS A 34 -0.40 -6.29 23.50
CA LYS A 34 -0.46 -6.79 22.13
C LYS A 34 -1.79 -6.39 21.49
N ARG A 35 -1.72 -5.71 20.35
CA ARG A 35 -2.91 -5.37 19.58
C ARG A 35 -3.44 -6.63 18.90
N VAL A 36 -4.74 -6.86 19.02
CA VAL A 36 -5.47 -7.92 18.32
C VAL A 36 -6.33 -7.25 17.23
N PRO A 37 -5.98 -7.42 15.94
CA PRO A 37 -6.78 -6.88 14.87
C PRO A 37 -8.20 -7.42 14.90
N GLN A 38 -9.19 -6.54 14.77
CA GLN A 38 -10.60 -6.92 14.76
C GLN A 38 -11.03 -7.35 13.34
N THR A 39 -12.08 -8.14 13.24
CA THR A 39 -12.71 -8.38 11.93
C THR A 39 -13.37 -7.09 11.46
N PRO A 40 -13.09 -6.61 10.23
CA PRO A 40 -13.78 -5.43 9.70
C PRO A 40 -15.30 -5.64 9.71
N LEU A 41 -16.07 -4.59 10.02
CA LEU A 41 -17.53 -4.68 10.17
C LEU A 41 -18.21 -5.29 8.94
N ASP A 42 -17.76 -4.93 7.75
CA ASP A 42 -18.29 -5.44 6.48
C ASP A 42 -18.14 -6.96 6.31
N PHE A 43 -17.23 -7.59 7.06
CA PHE A 43 -16.92 -9.01 6.92
C PHE A 43 -17.34 -9.88 8.11
N ILE A 44 -18.08 -9.31 9.08
CA ILE A 44 -18.59 -10.10 10.22
C ILE A 44 -19.67 -11.08 9.72
N GLY A 45 -19.42 -12.38 9.93
CA GLY A 45 -20.34 -13.45 9.50
C GLY A 45 -20.35 -13.74 8.00
N VAL A 46 -19.54 -13.03 7.20
CA VAL A 46 -19.47 -13.22 5.76
C VAL A 46 -18.75 -14.51 5.41
N LYS A 47 -19.42 -15.42 4.72
CA LYS A 47 -18.86 -16.70 4.23
C LYS A 47 -18.21 -16.57 2.87
N ARG A 48 -18.78 -15.76 1.98
CA ARG A 48 -18.31 -15.52 0.59
C ARG A 48 -17.90 -14.06 0.44
N VAL A 49 -16.62 -13.81 0.51
CA VAL A 49 -16.07 -12.45 0.50
C VAL A 49 -16.38 -11.72 -0.82
N ALA A 50 -16.25 -12.40 -1.96
CA ALA A 50 -16.56 -11.82 -3.27
C ALA A 50 -17.97 -11.26 -3.35
N LYS A 51 -18.97 -11.93 -2.77
CA LYS A 51 -20.36 -11.46 -2.78
C LYS A 51 -20.59 -10.17 -1.98
N GLU A 52 -19.86 -9.97 -0.90
CA GLU A 52 -19.95 -8.73 -0.14
C GLU A 52 -19.38 -7.57 -0.95
N ILE A 53 -18.26 -7.80 -1.66
CA ILE A 53 -17.61 -6.81 -2.51
C ILE A 53 -18.47 -6.47 -3.75
N GLU A 54 -19.24 -7.42 -4.26
CA GLU A 54 -20.21 -7.18 -5.35
C GLU A 54 -21.32 -6.20 -4.96
N MET A 55 -21.61 -6.05 -3.66
CA MET A 55 -22.68 -5.18 -3.16
C MET A 55 -22.17 -3.77 -2.81
N LYS A 56 -20.91 -3.64 -2.40
CA LYS A 56 -20.31 -2.36 -1.99
C LYS A 56 -18.79 -2.42 -1.96
N ASP A 57 -18.17 -1.27 -2.04
CA ASP A 57 -16.74 -1.13 -1.76
C ASP A 57 -16.45 -1.40 -0.29
N CYS A 58 -15.39 -2.14 -0.01
CA CYS A 58 -14.98 -2.51 1.34
C CYS A 58 -13.62 -1.91 1.67
N LEU A 59 -13.53 -1.18 2.79
CA LEU A 59 -12.30 -0.60 3.29
C LEU A 59 -11.80 -1.39 4.51
N ILE A 60 -10.50 -1.68 4.54
CA ILE A 60 -9.82 -2.31 5.69
C ILE A 60 -8.75 -1.36 6.22
N SER A 61 -8.81 -1.06 7.51
CA SER A 61 -7.86 -0.17 8.20
C SER A 61 -6.89 -0.98 9.05
N LEU A 62 -5.68 -1.22 8.52
CA LEU A 62 -4.61 -1.90 9.24
C LEU A 62 -3.91 -0.93 10.22
N PRO A 63 -3.37 -1.40 11.32
CA PRO A 63 -3.39 -2.76 11.92
C PRO A 63 -4.57 -2.96 12.88
N TYR A 64 -5.55 -2.07 12.87
CA TYR A 64 -6.71 -2.12 13.75
C TYR A 64 -7.67 -3.23 13.34
N GLU A 65 -7.82 -3.39 12.04
CA GLU A 65 -8.59 -4.45 11.42
C GLU A 65 -7.68 -5.52 10.82
N SER A 66 -8.25 -6.69 10.60
CA SER A 66 -7.53 -7.87 10.12
C SER A 66 -7.44 -7.89 8.60
N ILE A 67 -6.28 -8.27 8.06
CA ILE A 67 -6.09 -8.58 6.64
C ILE A 67 -6.80 -9.87 6.20
N ASN A 68 -7.34 -10.66 7.14
CA ASN A 68 -7.92 -11.97 6.84
C ASN A 68 -9.03 -11.96 5.79
N PRO A 69 -9.92 -10.95 5.67
CA PRO A 69 -10.88 -10.92 4.58
C PRO A 69 -10.22 -10.97 3.20
N PHE A 70 -9.15 -10.21 2.99
CA PHE A 70 -8.39 -10.27 1.74
C PHE A 70 -7.74 -11.64 1.50
N LEU A 71 -7.12 -12.23 2.52
CA LEU A 71 -6.55 -13.59 2.42
C LEU A 71 -7.62 -14.63 2.12
N ASN A 72 -8.80 -14.51 2.70
CA ASN A 72 -9.94 -15.38 2.42
C ASN A 72 -10.47 -15.17 1.00
N LEU A 73 -10.49 -13.93 0.48
CA LEU A 73 -10.83 -13.64 -0.91
C LEU A 73 -9.89 -14.38 -1.87
N LEU A 74 -8.57 -14.31 -1.65
CA LEU A 74 -7.59 -15.01 -2.48
C LEU A 74 -7.80 -16.53 -2.46
N ARG A 75 -7.93 -17.13 -1.26
CA ARG A 75 -8.16 -18.58 -1.12
C ARG A 75 -9.47 -19.02 -1.76
N GLN A 76 -10.55 -18.26 -1.59
CA GLN A 76 -11.82 -18.55 -2.26
C GLN A 76 -11.69 -18.44 -3.77
N SER A 77 -10.95 -17.45 -4.25
CA SER A 77 -10.70 -17.24 -5.68
C SER A 77 -9.85 -18.36 -6.30
N ALA A 78 -8.92 -18.94 -5.55
CA ALA A 78 -8.09 -20.05 -6.03
C ALA A 78 -8.92 -21.28 -6.44
N VAL A 79 -10.05 -21.53 -5.78
CA VAL A 79 -10.91 -22.70 -6.04
C VAL A 79 -12.23 -22.35 -6.75
N ASP A 80 -12.55 -21.06 -6.91
CA ASP A 80 -13.81 -20.64 -7.57
C ASP A 80 -13.73 -20.92 -9.09
N PRO A 81 -14.62 -21.75 -9.66
CA PRO A 81 -14.61 -22.03 -11.10
C PRO A 81 -14.93 -20.81 -11.98
N GLN A 82 -15.50 -19.77 -11.44
CA GLN A 82 -15.76 -18.51 -12.15
C GLN A 82 -14.50 -17.65 -12.30
N VAL A 83 -13.49 -17.82 -11.43
CA VAL A 83 -12.23 -17.08 -11.52
C VAL A 83 -11.39 -17.65 -12.64
N VAL A 84 -10.98 -16.78 -13.57
CA VAL A 84 -10.15 -17.12 -14.73
C VAL A 84 -8.70 -16.67 -14.56
N SER A 85 -8.48 -15.54 -13.86
CA SER A 85 -7.12 -15.06 -13.59
C SER A 85 -7.00 -14.30 -12.27
N ILE A 86 -5.79 -14.35 -11.71
CA ILE A 86 -5.36 -13.51 -10.56
C ILE A 86 -4.05 -12.84 -10.95
N LYS A 87 -4.02 -11.50 -10.91
CA LYS A 87 -2.82 -10.71 -11.17
C LYS A 87 -2.44 -9.93 -9.91
N MET A 88 -1.16 -9.91 -9.55
CA MET A 88 -0.74 -9.32 -8.28
C MET A 88 0.66 -8.75 -8.32
N THR A 89 0.88 -7.60 -7.66
CA THR A 89 2.21 -7.05 -7.43
C THR A 89 2.71 -7.46 -6.05
N LEU A 90 3.93 -7.98 -5.95
CA LEU A 90 4.55 -8.41 -4.70
C LEU A 90 5.85 -7.66 -4.47
N TYR A 91 6.00 -7.06 -3.28
CA TYR A 91 7.19 -6.30 -2.89
C TYR A 91 7.92 -6.96 -1.72
N ARG A 92 7.24 -7.18 -0.60
CA ARG A 92 7.77 -7.85 0.59
C ARG A 92 6.79 -8.89 1.07
N LEU A 93 7.25 -10.13 1.15
CA LEU A 93 6.44 -11.26 1.56
C LEU A 93 6.84 -11.78 2.94
N ALA A 94 5.90 -12.36 3.66
CA ALA A 94 6.20 -13.08 4.89
C ALA A 94 6.97 -14.38 4.57
N LYS A 95 7.81 -14.84 5.50
CA LYS A 95 8.55 -16.11 5.32
C LYS A 95 7.63 -17.32 5.07
N ASN A 96 6.42 -17.31 5.65
CA ASN A 96 5.34 -18.28 5.40
C ASN A 96 4.14 -17.47 4.90
N SER A 97 4.14 -17.10 3.62
CA SER A 97 3.14 -16.20 3.04
C SER A 97 1.90 -16.97 2.60
N LYS A 98 0.77 -16.69 3.25
CA LYS A 98 -0.54 -17.19 2.84
C LYS A 98 -1.00 -16.63 1.50
N VAL A 99 -0.48 -15.47 1.10
CA VAL A 99 -0.72 -14.90 -0.22
C VAL A 99 -0.11 -15.80 -1.29
N VAL A 100 1.16 -16.17 -1.14
CA VAL A 100 1.84 -17.06 -2.10
C VAL A 100 1.19 -18.43 -2.12
N GLU A 101 0.82 -18.99 -0.96
CA GLU A 101 0.09 -20.27 -0.89
C GLU A 101 -1.19 -20.22 -1.72
N ALA A 102 -1.99 -19.15 -1.61
CA ALA A 102 -3.22 -19.00 -2.38
C ALA A 102 -2.97 -18.81 -3.89
N LEU A 103 -1.89 -18.13 -4.28
CA LEU A 103 -1.52 -17.96 -5.70
C LEU A 103 -1.04 -19.28 -6.32
N VAL A 104 -0.25 -20.06 -5.59
CA VAL A 104 0.17 -21.40 -5.98
C VAL A 104 -1.06 -22.31 -6.16
N GLU A 105 -1.96 -22.36 -5.17
CA GLU A 105 -3.21 -23.11 -5.25
C GLU A 105 -4.07 -22.70 -6.46
N ALA A 106 -4.11 -21.40 -6.76
CA ALA A 106 -4.84 -20.89 -7.93
C ALA A 106 -4.25 -21.41 -9.25
N ALA A 107 -2.93 -21.38 -9.41
CA ALA A 107 -2.24 -21.88 -10.59
C ALA A 107 -2.42 -23.39 -10.73
N GLU A 108 -2.27 -24.17 -9.67
CA GLU A 108 -2.50 -25.62 -9.64
C GLU A 108 -3.97 -25.98 -10.00
N ASN A 109 -4.93 -25.10 -9.69
CA ASN A 109 -6.33 -25.20 -10.10
C ASN A 109 -6.61 -24.67 -11.51
N GLY A 110 -5.57 -24.42 -12.32
CA GLY A 110 -5.67 -24.03 -13.73
C GLY A 110 -6.07 -22.56 -13.96
N LYS A 111 -5.93 -21.69 -12.95
CA LYS A 111 -6.12 -20.26 -13.14
C LYS A 111 -4.88 -19.64 -13.78
N GLN A 112 -5.05 -18.62 -14.63
CA GLN A 112 -3.92 -17.79 -15.03
C GLN A 112 -3.49 -16.94 -13.82
N VAL A 113 -2.23 -17.07 -13.40
CA VAL A 113 -1.68 -16.30 -12.29
C VAL A 113 -0.47 -15.52 -12.78
N ASP A 114 -0.61 -14.18 -12.85
CA ASP A 114 0.47 -13.27 -13.24
C ASP A 114 0.95 -12.52 -12.00
N VAL A 115 2.22 -12.68 -11.66
CA VAL A 115 2.78 -12.08 -10.44
C VAL A 115 3.99 -11.23 -10.79
N LEU A 116 3.92 -9.93 -10.48
CA LEU A 116 5.09 -9.08 -10.56
C LEU A 116 5.81 -9.08 -9.22
N VAL A 117 7.07 -9.54 -9.20
CA VAL A 117 7.91 -9.60 -8.00
C VAL A 117 9.03 -8.57 -8.10
N GLU A 118 9.12 -7.67 -7.12
CA GLU A 118 10.24 -6.74 -6.99
C GLU A 118 11.41 -7.43 -6.28
N LEU A 119 12.41 -7.86 -7.04
CA LEU A 119 13.58 -8.55 -6.48
C LEU A 119 14.47 -7.64 -5.62
N LYS A 120 14.54 -6.34 -5.95
CA LYS A 120 15.36 -5.36 -5.23
C LYS A 120 14.65 -4.79 -3.99
N ALA A 121 13.77 -5.58 -3.36
CA ALA A 121 13.15 -5.23 -2.10
C ALA A 121 14.20 -5.28 -0.98
N ARG A 122 14.64 -4.11 -0.51
CA ARG A 122 15.73 -3.98 0.49
C ARG A 122 15.52 -4.91 1.70
N PHE A 123 16.51 -5.76 2.00
CA PHE A 123 16.55 -6.76 3.08
C PHE A 123 15.63 -7.99 2.90
N ASP A 124 15.00 -8.17 1.75
CA ASP A 124 14.12 -9.32 1.47
C ASP A 124 14.46 -10.03 0.16
N GLU A 125 15.63 -9.75 -0.42
CA GLU A 125 16.06 -10.23 -1.73
C GLU A 125 16.06 -11.77 -1.80
N GLU A 126 16.72 -12.45 -0.86
CA GLU A 126 16.78 -13.93 -0.82
C GLU A 126 15.39 -14.57 -0.65
N ASN A 127 14.56 -13.98 0.21
CA ASN A 127 13.20 -14.45 0.43
C ASN A 127 12.34 -14.31 -0.84
N ASN A 128 12.47 -13.20 -1.55
CA ASN A 128 11.73 -12.95 -2.78
C ASN A 128 12.18 -13.89 -3.91
N ILE A 129 13.49 -14.19 -4.03
CA ILE A 129 14.00 -15.19 -4.99
C ILE A 129 13.42 -16.58 -4.70
N GLY A 130 13.40 -17.00 -3.44
CA GLY A 130 12.81 -18.29 -3.05
C GLY A 130 11.32 -18.40 -3.40
N TRP A 131 10.56 -17.32 -3.17
CA TRP A 131 9.14 -17.27 -3.51
C TRP A 131 8.90 -17.22 -5.03
N SER A 132 9.73 -16.48 -5.78
CA SER A 132 9.62 -16.44 -7.25
C SER A 132 9.74 -17.81 -7.87
N ARG A 133 10.76 -18.60 -7.46
CA ARG A 133 10.93 -19.97 -7.93
C ARG A 133 9.74 -20.86 -7.62
N ARG A 134 9.21 -20.78 -6.39
CA ARG A 134 8.03 -21.56 -6.00
C ARG A 134 6.78 -21.20 -6.82
N LEU A 135 6.62 -19.93 -7.18
CA LEU A 135 5.53 -19.47 -8.04
C LEU A 135 5.71 -19.99 -9.48
N GLU A 136 6.91 -19.91 -10.03
CA GLU A 136 7.25 -20.45 -11.36
C GLU A 136 7.04 -21.98 -11.43
N ASP A 137 7.52 -22.71 -10.42
CA ASP A 137 7.35 -24.17 -10.32
C ASP A 137 5.87 -24.58 -10.28
N ALA A 138 5.00 -23.74 -9.73
CA ALA A 138 3.55 -23.94 -9.70
C ALA A 138 2.85 -23.53 -11.01
N GLY A 139 3.57 -22.98 -11.99
CA GLY A 139 3.03 -22.53 -13.27
C GLY A 139 2.52 -21.10 -13.29
N CYS A 140 2.87 -20.27 -12.29
CA CYS A 140 2.60 -18.83 -12.34
C CYS A 140 3.52 -18.15 -13.35
N HIS A 141 3.02 -17.15 -14.06
CA HIS A 141 3.83 -16.25 -14.87
C HIS A 141 4.43 -15.17 -13.96
N VAL A 142 5.75 -15.21 -13.74
CA VAL A 142 6.47 -14.27 -12.87
C VAL A 142 7.17 -13.21 -13.71
N ILE A 143 6.89 -11.94 -13.40
CA ILE A 143 7.48 -10.75 -14.02
C ILE A 143 8.45 -10.12 -13.01
N TYR A 144 9.69 -9.86 -13.42
CA TYR A 144 10.76 -9.36 -12.56
C TYR A 144 10.99 -7.86 -12.72
N GLY A 145 10.01 -7.06 -12.26
CA GLY A 145 10.12 -5.61 -12.21
C GLY A 145 10.17 -4.92 -13.58
N ILE A 146 10.62 -3.67 -13.57
CA ILE A 146 10.84 -2.83 -14.76
C ILE A 146 12.23 -2.22 -14.63
N ASP A 147 12.95 -2.12 -15.73
CA ASP A 147 14.27 -1.50 -15.76
C ASP A 147 14.21 -0.04 -15.28
N ASN A 148 15.14 0.32 -14.41
CA ASN A 148 15.28 1.65 -13.80
C ASN A 148 14.10 2.15 -12.96
N LEU A 149 13.06 1.32 -12.72
CA LEU A 149 11.94 1.62 -11.84
C LEU A 149 11.80 0.55 -10.76
N LYS A 150 11.28 0.94 -9.60
CA LYS A 150 10.83 0.01 -8.56
C LYS A 150 9.32 -0.13 -8.61
N VAL A 151 8.84 -1.35 -8.70
CA VAL A 151 7.41 -1.61 -8.58
C VAL A 151 7.05 -1.69 -7.09
N HIS A 152 6.50 -0.61 -6.57
CA HIS A 152 6.11 -0.47 -5.17
C HIS A 152 4.59 -0.44 -4.96
N SER A 153 3.80 -0.60 -6.01
CA SER A 153 2.34 -0.68 -5.93
C SER A 153 1.88 -1.89 -5.11
N LYS A 154 0.69 -1.82 -4.56
CA LYS A 154 -0.02 -2.91 -3.90
C LYS A 154 -1.35 -3.04 -4.60
N LEU A 155 -1.33 -3.83 -5.66
CA LEU A 155 -2.46 -4.03 -6.56
C LEU A 155 -2.69 -5.53 -6.75
N CYS A 156 -3.93 -5.95 -6.57
CA CYS A 156 -4.40 -7.29 -6.90
C CYS A 156 -5.66 -7.19 -7.76
N LEU A 157 -5.69 -7.91 -8.86
CA LEU A 157 -6.83 -7.99 -9.77
C LEU A 157 -7.26 -9.45 -9.91
N ILE A 158 -8.51 -9.74 -9.56
CA ILE A 158 -9.15 -11.03 -9.77
C ILE A 158 -10.17 -10.86 -10.90
N THR A 159 -9.99 -11.62 -11.98
CA THR A 159 -10.91 -11.62 -13.13
C THR A 159 -11.81 -12.83 -13.04
N ARG A 160 -13.11 -12.62 -13.16
CA ARG A 160 -14.14 -13.64 -13.11
C ARG A 160 -14.95 -13.63 -14.42
N LYS A 161 -15.41 -14.81 -14.83
CA LYS A 161 -16.33 -14.98 -15.95
C LYS A 161 -17.66 -15.47 -15.44
N SER A 162 -18.68 -14.64 -15.55
CA SER A 162 -20.07 -14.96 -15.18
C SER A 162 -20.97 -15.02 -16.42
N LYS A 163 -22.25 -15.30 -16.20
CA LYS A 163 -23.26 -15.21 -17.26
C LYS A 163 -23.44 -13.79 -17.82
N LYS A 164 -23.04 -12.77 -17.04
CA LYS A 164 -23.12 -11.35 -17.40
C LYS A 164 -21.88 -10.87 -18.18
N GLY A 165 -20.85 -11.70 -18.31
CA GLY A 165 -19.57 -11.36 -18.95
C GLY A 165 -18.39 -11.40 -18.00
N ILE A 166 -17.41 -10.55 -18.26
CA ILE A 166 -16.21 -10.41 -17.41
C ILE A 166 -16.50 -9.46 -16.26
N GLU A 167 -16.17 -9.90 -15.07
CA GLU A 167 -16.28 -9.14 -13.82
C GLU A 167 -14.91 -9.06 -13.16
N TYR A 168 -14.66 -7.95 -12.47
CA TYR A 168 -13.41 -7.68 -11.78
C TYR A 168 -13.63 -7.51 -10.29
N ILE A 169 -12.69 -8.00 -9.50
CA ILE A 169 -12.51 -7.60 -8.11
C ILE A 169 -11.08 -7.06 -7.99
N THR A 170 -10.96 -5.79 -7.64
CA THR A 170 -9.68 -5.09 -7.53
C THR A 170 -9.42 -4.75 -6.08
N GLN A 171 -8.24 -5.08 -5.57
CA GLN A 171 -7.76 -4.62 -4.28
C GLN A 171 -6.58 -3.68 -4.49
N ILE A 172 -6.63 -2.52 -3.83
CA ILE A 172 -5.59 -1.50 -3.86
C ILE A 172 -5.21 -1.19 -2.41
N GLY A 173 -3.93 -1.17 -2.10
CA GLY A 173 -3.46 -0.92 -0.75
C GLY A 173 -2.27 0.01 -0.67
N THR A 174 -2.08 0.62 0.51
CA THR A 174 -0.87 1.39 0.84
C THR A 174 0.22 0.51 1.45
N GLY A 175 -0.15 -0.62 2.06
CA GLY A 175 0.71 -1.56 2.76
C GLY A 175 1.04 -2.83 1.97
N ASN A 176 2.21 -3.41 2.24
CA ASN A 176 2.64 -4.65 1.59
C ASN A 176 1.72 -5.84 1.95
N TYR A 177 1.67 -6.82 1.05
CA TYR A 177 0.99 -8.11 1.25
C TYR A 177 1.81 -9.02 2.18
N ASN A 178 1.93 -8.60 3.44
CA ASN A 178 2.72 -9.28 4.44
C ASN A 178 1.96 -9.28 5.77
N GLU A 179 1.61 -10.47 6.26
CA GLU A 179 0.74 -10.68 7.42
C GLU A 179 1.37 -10.18 8.74
N LYS A 180 2.71 -10.08 8.80
CA LYS A 180 3.42 -9.54 9.97
C LYS A 180 3.35 -8.02 9.98
N THR A 181 3.68 -7.38 8.85
CA THR A 181 3.67 -5.92 8.74
C THR A 181 2.26 -5.35 8.79
N ALA A 182 1.24 -6.09 8.32
CA ALA A 182 -0.17 -5.74 8.43
C ALA A 182 -0.66 -5.60 9.89
N ARG A 183 0.09 -6.11 10.87
CA ARG A 183 -0.21 -5.96 12.31
C ARG A 183 0.55 -4.82 12.97
N LEU A 184 1.40 -4.12 12.24
CA LEU A 184 2.30 -3.09 12.77
C LEU A 184 2.06 -1.73 12.15
N TYR A 185 1.97 -1.67 10.82
CA TYR A 185 1.87 -0.42 10.08
C TYR A 185 0.41 0.02 9.91
N THR A 186 0.20 1.33 9.98
CA THR A 186 -1.07 1.95 9.62
C THR A 186 -1.17 2.06 8.11
N ASP A 187 -2.00 1.21 7.53
CA ASP A 187 -2.24 1.13 6.09
C ASP A 187 -3.73 1.00 5.80
N LEU A 188 -4.13 1.40 4.60
CA LEU A 188 -5.49 1.25 4.12
C LEU A 188 -5.51 0.28 2.93
N GLN A 189 -6.57 -0.49 2.83
CA GLN A 189 -6.86 -1.36 1.70
C GLN A 189 -8.31 -1.16 1.28
N ILE A 190 -8.53 -0.84 0.01
CA ILE A 190 -9.86 -0.84 -0.59
C ILE A 190 -10.00 -2.09 -1.48
N ILE A 191 -11.18 -2.72 -1.41
CA ILE A 191 -11.54 -3.83 -2.28
C ILE A 191 -12.86 -3.47 -2.95
N THR A 192 -12.87 -3.45 -4.28
CA THR A 192 -13.99 -2.98 -5.09
C THR A 192 -14.30 -3.93 -6.25
N SER A 193 -15.56 -3.98 -6.65
CA SER A 193 -16.00 -4.63 -7.90
C SER A 193 -16.31 -3.61 -9.01
N ASN A 194 -15.88 -2.36 -8.86
CA ASN A 194 -16.04 -1.35 -9.90
C ASN A 194 -15.32 -1.80 -11.19
N SER A 195 -16.08 -1.92 -12.27
CA SER A 195 -15.57 -2.42 -13.54
C SER A 195 -14.54 -1.49 -14.21
N GLU A 196 -14.68 -0.18 -14.06
CA GLU A 196 -13.77 0.81 -14.63
C GLU A 196 -12.41 0.75 -13.95
N ILE A 197 -12.38 0.67 -12.59
CA ILE A 197 -11.16 0.44 -11.83
C ILE A 197 -10.53 -0.91 -12.19
N GLY A 198 -11.33 -1.94 -12.38
CA GLY A 198 -10.87 -3.27 -12.81
C GLY A 198 -10.24 -3.26 -14.20
N MET A 199 -10.82 -2.55 -15.15
CA MET A 199 -10.25 -2.37 -16.50
C MET A 199 -8.93 -1.61 -16.46
N GLU A 200 -8.85 -0.52 -15.69
CA GLU A 200 -7.60 0.23 -15.52
C GLU A 200 -6.52 -0.61 -14.81
N ALA A 201 -6.87 -1.38 -13.79
CA ALA A 201 -5.96 -2.31 -13.15
C ALA A 201 -5.42 -3.36 -14.14
N ASN A 202 -6.28 -3.87 -15.03
CA ASN A 202 -5.85 -4.79 -16.10
C ASN A 202 -4.91 -4.12 -17.09
N GLN A 203 -5.16 -2.86 -17.47
CA GLN A 203 -4.25 -2.07 -18.31
C GLN A 203 -2.87 -1.89 -17.63
N VAL A 204 -2.86 -1.60 -16.32
CA VAL A 204 -1.61 -1.51 -15.53
C VAL A 204 -0.83 -2.83 -15.61
N PHE A 205 -1.47 -3.97 -15.35
CA PHE A 205 -0.78 -5.27 -15.44
C PHE A 205 -0.32 -5.60 -16.86
N SER A 206 -1.10 -5.23 -17.87
CA SER A 206 -0.71 -5.42 -19.28
C SER A 206 0.54 -4.61 -19.61
N ALA A 207 0.58 -3.33 -19.25
CA ALA A 207 1.76 -2.48 -19.46
C ALA A 207 3.00 -3.05 -18.73
N LEU A 208 2.83 -3.45 -17.46
CA LEU A 208 3.90 -4.07 -16.67
C LEU A 208 4.47 -5.34 -17.32
N SER A 209 3.63 -6.13 -17.99
CA SER A 209 4.08 -7.35 -18.71
C SER A 209 4.98 -7.04 -19.90
N PHE A 210 4.89 -5.83 -20.46
CA PHE A 210 5.75 -5.34 -21.54
C PHE A 210 6.90 -4.46 -21.04
N GLY A 211 7.09 -4.34 -19.72
CA GLY A 211 8.09 -3.46 -19.13
C GLY A 211 7.76 -1.98 -19.25
N GLU A 212 6.48 -1.65 -19.42
CA GLU A 212 5.98 -0.30 -19.61
C GLU A 212 5.15 0.19 -18.42
N VAL A 213 4.88 1.50 -18.39
CA VAL A 213 4.01 2.16 -17.41
C VAL A 213 2.87 2.84 -18.14
N VAL A 214 1.66 2.66 -17.66
CA VAL A 214 0.46 3.31 -18.21
C VAL A 214 0.60 4.83 -18.17
N GLU A 215 0.30 5.49 -19.28
CA GLU A 215 0.44 6.95 -19.43
C GLU A 215 -0.67 7.71 -18.71
N GLU A 216 -1.92 7.26 -18.86
CA GLU A 216 -3.09 7.90 -18.28
C GLU A 216 -4.12 6.86 -17.80
N THR A 217 -4.83 7.24 -16.76
CA THR A 217 -5.95 6.48 -16.16
C THR A 217 -6.96 7.49 -15.61
N ASN A 218 -8.22 7.12 -15.45
CA ASN A 218 -9.23 8.02 -14.88
C ASN A 218 -9.31 7.91 -13.35
N HIS A 219 -9.34 6.70 -12.83
CA HIS A 219 -9.54 6.40 -11.40
C HIS A 219 -8.21 6.15 -10.68
N LEU A 220 -7.34 5.33 -11.26
CA LEU A 220 -6.05 5.03 -10.66
C LEU A 220 -5.07 6.18 -10.85
N MET A 221 -4.19 6.39 -9.88
CA MET A 221 -3.07 7.32 -9.98
C MET A 221 -1.78 6.51 -10.07
N VAL A 222 -1.23 6.40 -11.29
CA VAL A 222 -0.06 5.55 -11.57
C VAL A 222 1.21 6.37 -11.68
N ALA A 223 2.17 6.14 -10.77
CA ALA A 223 3.49 6.74 -10.86
C ALA A 223 4.38 5.96 -11.85
N PRO A 224 5.31 6.63 -12.55
CA PRO A 224 5.60 8.07 -12.49
C PRO A 224 4.78 8.94 -13.45
N LYS A 225 3.95 8.36 -14.32
CA LYS A 225 3.35 9.07 -15.45
C LYS A 225 2.21 10.01 -15.04
N CYS A 226 1.16 9.54 -14.38
CA CYS A 226 -0.02 10.38 -14.11
C CYS A 226 -0.24 10.74 -12.63
N LEU A 227 0.44 10.11 -11.67
CA LEU A 227 0.23 10.39 -10.23
C LEU A 227 0.54 11.85 -9.89
N GLN A 228 1.72 12.37 -10.29
CA GLN A 228 2.15 13.73 -9.93
C GLN A 228 1.18 14.77 -10.49
N ASN A 229 0.82 14.66 -11.77
CA ASN A 229 -0.06 15.62 -12.43
C ASN A 229 -1.45 15.65 -11.78
N LYS A 230 -2.02 14.49 -11.42
CA LYS A 230 -3.31 14.40 -10.74
C LYS A 230 -3.25 15.01 -9.33
N VAL A 231 -2.18 14.77 -8.59
CA VAL A 231 -2.01 15.38 -7.26
C VAL A 231 -1.87 16.90 -7.38
N LEU A 232 -1.12 17.41 -8.36
CA LEU A 232 -1.01 18.85 -8.61
C LEU A 232 -2.39 19.46 -8.93
N ALA A 233 -3.17 18.82 -9.81
CA ALA A 233 -4.52 19.27 -10.15
C ALA A 233 -5.46 19.33 -8.92
N LEU A 234 -5.41 18.31 -8.05
CA LEU A 234 -6.20 18.31 -6.80
C LEU A 234 -5.78 19.45 -5.86
N ILE A 235 -4.48 19.79 -5.80
CA ILE A 235 -4.03 20.95 -5.02
C ILE A 235 -4.51 22.25 -5.66
N ASP A 236 -4.50 22.36 -7.02
CA ASP A 236 -5.04 23.53 -7.72
C ASP A 236 -6.52 23.73 -7.46
N ASP A 237 -7.32 22.66 -7.37
CA ASP A 237 -8.73 22.73 -7.00
C ASP A 237 -8.93 23.34 -5.59
N GLU A 238 -8.09 22.96 -4.63
CA GLU A 238 -8.14 23.53 -3.27
C GLU A 238 -7.69 25.00 -3.25
N ILE A 239 -6.69 25.37 -4.05
CA ILE A 239 -6.26 26.77 -4.24
C ILE A 239 -7.44 27.61 -4.78
N GLU A 240 -8.15 27.12 -5.78
CA GLU A 240 -9.30 27.84 -6.37
C GLU A 240 -10.47 27.96 -5.38
N LYS A 241 -10.71 26.92 -4.57
CA LYS A 241 -11.69 27.02 -3.47
C LYS A 241 -11.32 28.14 -2.49
N ALA A 242 -10.07 28.20 -2.04
CA ALA A 242 -9.61 29.23 -1.12
C ALA A 242 -9.73 30.63 -1.73
N ARG A 243 -9.32 30.82 -2.99
CA ARG A 243 -9.41 32.11 -3.72
C ARG A 243 -10.85 32.60 -3.88
N THR A 244 -11.81 31.67 -3.97
CA THR A 244 -13.24 31.99 -4.10
C THR A 244 -13.95 32.07 -2.75
N GLY A 245 -13.23 32.04 -1.63
CA GLY A 245 -13.78 32.14 -0.27
C GLY A 245 -14.53 30.90 0.21
N ARG A 246 -14.34 29.77 -0.45
CA ARG A 246 -14.85 28.46 -0.02
C ARG A 246 -13.89 27.81 0.96
N GLU A 247 -14.39 26.92 1.81
CA GLU A 247 -13.55 26.10 2.69
C GLU A 247 -12.59 25.23 1.84
N ALA A 248 -11.29 25.33 2.15
CA ALA A 248 -10.23 24.61 1.45
C ALA A 248 -9.31 23.92 2.44
N TYR A 249 -9.06 22.63 2.23
CA TYR A 249 -8.26 21.80 3.13
C TYR A 249 -7.50 20.70 2.41
N ILE A 250 -6.23 20.55 2.77
CA ILE A 250 -5.38 19.44 2.29
C ILE A 250 -4.87 18.64 3.49
N GLY A 251 -5.23 17.36 3.55
CA GLY A 251 -4.72 16.40 4.52
C GLY A 251 -3.80 15.37 3.86
N LEU A 252 -2.55 15.26 4.30
CA LEU A 252 -1.58 14.32 3.73
C LEU A 252 -0.98 13.41 4.80
N LYS A 253 -0.93 12.10 4.52
CA LYS A 253 -0.15 11.13 5.30
C LYS A 253 0.81 10.42 4.37
N LEU A 254 2.11 10.67 4.53
CA LEU A 254 3.16 10.24 3.64
C LEU A 254 4.30 9.56 4.40
N ASN A 255 5.03 8.66 3.73
CA ASN A 255 6.30 8.19 4.25
C ASN A 255 7.36 9.29 4.15
N SER A 256 7.41 9.99 3.01
CA SER A 256 8.39 11.04 2.72
C SER A 256 7.79 12.08 1.77
N LEU A 257 8.27 13.32 1.86
CA LEU A 257 7.96 14.41 0.95
C LEU A 257 9.26 15.01 0.43
N THR A 258 9.61 14.72 -0.84
CA THR A 258 10.86 15.15 -1.47
C THR A 258 10.66 15.71 -2.88
N ASP A 259 9.45 15.57 -3.45
CA ASP A 259 9.13 16.05 -4.77
C ASP A 259 9.03 17.59 -4.79
N LYS A 260 9.94 18.24 -5.54
CA LYS A 260 10.01 19.69 -5.56
C LYS A 260 8.75 20.34 -6.11
N LYS A 261 8.13 19.77 -7.17
CA LYS A 261 6.93 20.36 -7.78
C LYS A 261 5.74 20.31 -6.79
N ILE A 262 5.59 19.21 -6.07
CA ILE A 262 4.54 19.08 -5.04
C ILE A 262 4.82 20.06 -3.89
N ILE A 263 6.08 20.20 -3.45
CA ILE A 263 6.45 21.15 -2.39
C ILE A 263 6.14 22.58 -2.80
N ASP A 264 6.57 23.01 -3.99
CA ASP A 264 6.31 24.34 -4.51
C ASP A 264 4.79 24.63 -4.59
N LYS A 265 4.00 23.64 -5.03
CA LYS A 265 2.54 23.74 -5.14
C LYS A 265 1.86 23.81 -3.75
N LEU A 266 2.35 23.08 -2.75
CA LEU A 266 1.86 23.18 -1.37
C LEU A 266 2.16 24.56 -0.74
N ILE A 267 3.30 25.16 -1.07
CA ILE A 267 3.63 26.56 -0.67
C ILE A 267 2.66 27.54 -1.33
N GLU A 268 2.37 27.37 -2.62
CA GLU A 268 1.36 28.18 -3.32
C GLU A 268 -0.02 28.04 -2.66
N ALA A 269 -0.43 26.81 -2.33
CA ALA A 269 -1.68 26.55 -1.64
C ALA A 269 -1.76 27.24 -0.26
N SER A 270 -0.67 27.16 0.53
CA SER A 270 -0.56 27.86 1.82
C SER A 270 -0.75 29.37 1.65
N ASN A 271 -0.08 29.98 0.65
CA ASN A 271 -0.17 31.41 0.36
C ASN A 271 -1.57 31.83 -0.15
N ALA A 272 -2.30 30.91 -0.78
CA ALA A 272 -3.70 31.12 -1.17
C ALA A 272 -4.70 30.98 -0.01
N GLY A 273 -4.24 30.58 1.18
CA GLY A 273 -5.08 30.43 2.38
C GLY A 273 -5.61 29.01 2.61
N VAL A 274 -5.14 28.03 1.86
CA VAL A 274 -5.50 26.61 2.09
C VAL A 274 -4.89 26.12 3.39
N LYS A 275 -5.71 25.54 4.28
CA LYS A 275 -5.22 24.87 5.49
C LYS A 275 -4.64 23.51 5.13
N ILE A 276 -3.40 23.23 5.55
CA ILE A 276 -2.68 22.01 5.20
C ILE A 276 -2.16 21.32 6.46
N ASP A 277 -2.61 20.09 6.70
CA ASP A 277 -2.14 19.22 7.77
C ASP A 277 -1.41 18.01 7.18
N MET A 278 -0.16 17.77 7.61
CA MET A 278 0.64 16.65 7.11
C MET A 278 1.17 15.77 8.24
N VAL A 279 1.12 14.46 8.03
CA VAL A 279 1.79 13.45 8.84
C VAL A 279 2.87 12.78 7.99
N ILE A 280 4.14 13.08 8.28
CA ILE A 280 5.29 12.57 7.52
C ILE A 280 6.25 11.87 8.47
N ARG A 281 6.46 10.56 8.32
CA ARG A 281 7.28 9.78 9.26
C ARG A 281 8.75 9.67 8.91
N GLY A 282 9.15 10.02 7.68
CA GLY A 282 10.52 9.93 7.17
C GLY A 282 11.05 11.28 6.70
N ILE A 283 11.68 11.29 5.53
CA ILE A 283 12.29 12.50 4.96
C ILE A 283 11.20 13.52 4.61
N CYS A 284 11.37 14.75 5.08
CA CYS A 284 10.53 15.88 4.72
C CYS A 284 11.42 17.06 4.31
N CYS A 285 11.32 17.48 3.04
CA CYS A 285 12.06 18.60 2.48
C CYS A 285 11.25 19.92 2.51
N LEU A 286 10.18 19.97 3.30
CA LEU A 286 9.37 21.16 3.53
C LEU A 286 9.39 21.51 5.02
N GLN A 287 9.69 22.76 5.35
CA GLN A 287 9.59 23.31 6.71
C GLN A 287 8.28 24.05 6.88
N SER A 288 7.54 23.77 7.94
CA SER A 288 6.30 24.44 8.29
C SER A 288 6.55 25.73 9.10
N GLY A 289 5.59 26.67 9.07
CA GLY A 289 5.60 27.88 9.89
C GLY A 289 6.63 28.93 9.45
N ILE A 290 7.06 28.95 8.19
CA ILE A 290 7.90 30.01 7.63
C ILE A 290 6.99 31.15 7.19
N PRO A 291 7.13 32.36 7.78
CA PRO A 291 6.27 33.52 7.45
C PRO A 291 6.30 33.86 5.95
N GLY A 292 5.12 34.06 5.38
CA GLY A 292 4.92 34.37 3.97
C GLY A 292 5.09 33.20 3.01
N TYR A 293 5.32 31.97 3.50
CA TYR A 293 5.48 30.75 2.68
C TYR A 293 4.64 29.59 3.17
N THR A 294 4.74 29.24 4.44
CA THR A 294 4.13 28.02 4.99
C THR A 294 3.32 28.27 6.25
N ASP A 295 2.72 29.46 6.36
CA ASP A 295 1.95 29.89 7.53
C ASP A 295 0.77 28.96 7.82
N ASN A 296 0.14 28.42 6.77
CA ASN A 296 -1.03 27.55 6.86
C ASN A 296 -0.67 26.05 6.82
N ILE A 297 0.62 25.70 6.93
CA ILE A 297 1.09 24.32 6.90
C ILE A 297 1.49 23.87 8.30
N ARG A 298 0.89 22.78 8.75
CA ARG A 298 1.30 22.06 9.95
C ARG A 298 1.83 20.68 9.58
N ILE A 299 3.03 20.35 10.08
CA ILE A 299 3.66 19.04 9.85
C ILE A 299 3.94 18.38 11.19
N ILE A 300 3.52 17.13 11.32
CA ILE A 300 3.88 16.27 12.44
C ILE A 300 4.51 14.97 11.93
N SER A 301 5.32 14.32 12.78
CA SER A 301 5.90 13.02 12.51
C SER A 301 5.43 12.03 13.57
N ILE A 302 4.98 10.86 13.13
CA ILE A 302 4.62 9.75 14.02
C ILE A 302 5.42 8.53 13.58
N VAL A 303 6.36 8.11 14.45
CA VAL A 303 7.19 6.92 14.26
C VAL A 303 7.00 6.02 15.48
N GLY A 304 6.18 5.01 15.31
CA GLY A 304 5.79 4.12 16.39
C GLY A 304 4.42 4.47 16.98
N ARG A 305 4.24 4.10 18.25
CA ARG A 305 2.99 4.31 19.00
C ARG A 305 3.00 5.62 19.75
#